data_0b00a46758b60c2c29c6a7a9a15a2387
#
_entry.id   0b00a46758b60c2c29c6a7a9a15a2387
#
_cell.length_a   1.000
_cell.length_b   1.000
_cell.length_c   1.000
_cell.angle_alpha   90.00
_cell.angle_beta   90.00
_cell.angle_gamma   90.00
#
_symmetry.space_group_name_H-M   'P 1'
#
loop_
_entity.id
_entity.type
_entity.pdbx_description
1 polymer ?
#
loop_
_entity_poly.entity_id
_entity_poly.type
_entity_poly.pdbx_seq_one_letter_code
_entity_poly.pdbx_strand_id
1 'polypeptide(L)'
;MLDRFFGTNFYEIQAGADPLLWQHLFWLFGHPEVYILILPAFGLVSEVLPVFSRKPLFGYPVMVYSGILIAFLGFGVWAHHMFAVGMGPVADSFFSITTMLIAIPTGVKIFNWLGTMWGGSLRFTTAMKFAIALVALFTIGGISGVMHSSPPSDLQQTDSYFIVAHFHYVLFGGSLMGLFAGLYFYFPKITGRLMNEKLGSWHFWLTVIGMNLTFFPMHFLGLDGMPRRISSYDAGQGWESNNHLASYGAALIVIGTVFFVYNWFASIKRGATAGNDPWGGATLEWAIPSPPPDYNFATIPQVTSRYPLWDRKSPQMTSEVPHGAREEQKMDVKIAGKETGTAPAPADTKLNAPNAHPSAKQLGINMPTPTIRPLLAALFLGCVFIGLIAHKNLAIMFVAAALFIVSLYSWLLTPLEPEHH
;
A
#
# COMPACT_ATOMS: atom_id res chain seq x y z
N MET A 1 -21.42 0.02 -20.70
CA MET A 1 -21.13 -1.04 -21.68
C MET A 1 -22.34 -1.91 -21.98
N LEU A 2 -22.94 -2.55 -21.00
CA LEU A 2 -24.11 -3.39 -21.21
C LEU A 2 -25.25 -2.62 -21.92
N ASP A 3 -25.56 -1.39 -21.50
CA ASP A 3 -26.59 -0.56 -22.14
C ASP A 3 -26.29 -0.28 -23.62
N ARG A 4 -25.00 -0.11 -23.98
CA ARG A 4 -24.61 0.19 -25.38
C ARG A 4 -24.68 -1.01 -26.31
N PHE A 5 -24.48 -2.24 -25.78
CA PHE A 5 -24.19 -3.42 -26.63
C PHE A 5 -25.21 -4.54 -26.45
N PHE A 6 -25.92 -4.56 -25.34
CA PHE A 6 -26.87 -5.62 -25.01
C PHE A 6 -28.29 -5.12 -24.79
N GLY A 7 -28.54 -3.80 -25.00
CA GLY A 7 -29.86 -3.22 -24.84
C GLY A 7 -30.38 -3.24 -23.43
N THR A 8 -29.47 -3.30 -22.42
CA THR A 8 -29.85 -3.12 -21.04
C THR A 8 -30.08 -1.63 -20.74
N ASN A 9 -30.81 -1.31 -19.66
CA ASN A 9 -31.21 0.05 -19.34
C ASN A 9 -30.85 0.40 -17.91
N PHE A 10 -29.57 0.25 -17.51
CA PHE A 10 -29.11 0.57 -16.16
C PHE A 10 -29.21 2.07 -15.82
N TYR A 11 -29.14 2.95 -16.82
CA TYR A 11 -29.15 4.39 -16.66
C TYR A 11 -30.32 5.11 -17.34
N GLU A 12 -31.19 4.38 -18.06
CA GLU A 12 -32.30 4.96 -18.77
C GLU A 12 -33.54 5.02 -17.87
N ILE A 13 -33.82 6.21 -17.32
CA ILE A 13 -34.91 6.41 -16.35
C ILE A 13 -36.27 6.11 -16.96
N GLN A 14 -36.49 6.43 -18.25
CA GLN A 14 -37.75 6.16 -18.93
C GLN A 14 -38.03 4.66 -19.07
N ALA A 15 -36.98 3.85 -19.06
CA ALA A 15 -37.08 2.39 -19.07
C ALA A 15 -37.11 1.76 -17.66
N GLY A 16 -37.25 2.57 -16.61
CA GLY A 16 -37.34 2.12 -15.21
C GLY A 16 -36.03 2.01 -14.46
N ALA A 17 -34.93 2.59 -14.99
CA ALA A 17 -33.66 2.64 -14.27
C ALA A 17 -33.73 3.60 -13.07
N ASP A 18 -32.98 3.26 -12.02
CA ASP A 18 -32.76 4.13 -10.87
C ASP A 18 -31.28 4.47 -10.72
N PRO A 19 -30.79 5.58 -11.32
CA PRO A 19 -29.40 6.02 -11.19
C PRO A 19 -28.98 6.32 -9.76
N LEU A 20 -29.88 6.72 -8.89
CA LEU A 20 -29.62 6.98 -7.46
C LEU A 20 -29.30 5.67 -6.74
N LEU A 21 -30.14 4.65 -6.92
CA LEU A 21 -29.89 3.31 -6.36
C LEU A 21 -28.58 2.74 -6.88
N TRP A 22 -28.31 2.91 -8.18
CA TRP A 22 -27.03 2.47 -8.77
C TRP A 22 -25.84 3.15 -8.10
N GLN A 23 -25.91 4.44 -7.84
CA GLN A 23 -24.83 5.17 -7.16
C GLN A 23 -24.65 4.70 -5.71
N HIS A 24 -25.73 4.43 -4.97
CA HIS A 24 -25.63 3.85 -3.64
C HIS A 24 -24.93 2.49 -3.65
N LEU A 25 -25.34 1.59 -4.55
CA LEU A 25 -24.73 0.26 -4.68
C LEU A 25 -23.27 0.35 -5.09
N PHE A 26 -22.92 1.26 -6.00
CA PHE A 26 -21.54 1.47 -6.42
C PHE A 26 -20.69 2.01 -5.27
N TRP A 27 -21.14 3.04 -4.57
CA TRP A 27 -20.36 3.70 -3.52
C TRP A 27 -20.28 2.90 -2.23
N LEU A 28 -21.25 2.01 -1.98
CA LEU A 28 -21.14 1.02 -0.89
C LEU A 28 -19.87 0.16 -1.03
N PHE A 29 -19.45 -0.12 -2.25
CA PHE A 29 -18.14 -0.71 -2.57
C PHE A 29 -17.06 0.37 -2.73
N GLY A 30 -17.33 1.42 -3.50
CA GLY A 30 -16.32 2.37 -3.98
C GLY A 30 -15.62 3.15 -2.87
N HIS A 31 -16.30 3.47 -1.77
CA HIS A 31 -15.63 4.11 -0.64
C HIS A 31 -14.77 3.12 0.18
N PRO A 32 -15.24 1.93 0.59
CA PRO A 32 -14.35 0.90 1.13
C PRO A 32 -13.16 0.57 0.23
N GLU A 33 -13.28 0.62 -1.11
CA GLU A 33 -12.18 0.43 -2.04
C GLU A 33 -11.01 1.39 -1.78
N VAL A 34 -11.29 2.69 -1.56
CA VAL A 34 -10.22 3.67 -1.30
C VAL A 34 -9.50 3.38 0.02
N TYR A 35 -10.20 2.81 1.01
CA TYR A 35 -9.56 2.34 2.25
C TYR A 35 -8.77 1.05 2.07
N ILE A 36 -9.21 0.14 1.20
CA ILE A 36 -8.42 -1.05 0.80
C ILE A 36 -7.10 -0.62 0.15
N LEU A 37 -7.09 0.48 -0.57
CA LEU A 37 -5.86 1.01 -1.19
C LEU A 37 -4.94 1.69 -0.18
N ILE A 38 -5.48 2.48 0.76
CA ILE A 38 -4.64 3.31 1.64
C ILE A 38 -4.15 2.57 2.90
N LEU A 39 -4.93 1.66 3.48
CA LEU A 39 -4.55 0.98 4.72
C LEU A 39 -3.29 0.12 4.60
N PRO A 40 -3.06 -0.64 3.52
CA PRO A 40 -1.78 -1.32 3.29
C PRO A 40 -0.61 -0.34 3.19
N ALA A 41 -0.79 0.80 2.54
CA ALA A 41 0.24 1.84 2.45
C ALA A 41 0.58 2.43 3.83
N PHE A 42 -0.43 2.64 4.70
CA PHE A 42 -0.23 3.03 6.10
C PHE A 42 0.54 1.96 6.90
N GLY A 43 0.28 0.68 6.63
CA GLY A 43 1.03 -0.43 7.20
C GLY A 43 2.50 -0.37 6.78
N LEU A 44 2.78 -0.28 5.47
CA LEU A 44 4.14 -0.19 4.93
C LEU A 44 4.92 0.99 5.53
N VAL A 45 4.31 2.17 5.61
CA VAL A 45 4.95 3.35 6.21
C VAL A 45 5.19 3.18 7.71
N SER A 46 4.28 2.51 8.42
CA SER A 46 4.45 2.19 9.85
C SER A 46 5.59 1.19 10.12
N GLU A 47 6.02 0.42 9.11
CA GLU A 47 7.22 -0.41 9.18
C GLU A 47 8.49 0.38 8.77
N VAL A 48 8.41 1.19 7.72
CA VAL A 48 9.55 1.91 7.16
C VAL A 48 10.05 3.03 8.09
N LEU A 49 9.12 3.86 8.62
CA LEU A 49 9.49 5.02 9.44
C LEU A 49 10.27 4.64 10.72
N PRO A 50 9.87 3.62 11.51
CA PRO A 50 10.64 3.22 12.69
C PRO A 50 12.06 2.79 12.36
N VAL A 51 12.24 1.99 11.33
CA VAL A 51 13.55 1.46 10.93
C VAL A 51 14.51 2.57 10.56
N PHE A 52 14.07 3.52 9.72
CA PHE A 52 14.94 4.62 9.28
C PHE A 52 14.95 5.83 10.23
N SER A 53 14.09 5.85 11.24
CA SER A 53 14.18 6.78 12.38
C SER A 53 15.00 6.18 13.53
N ARG A 54 15.28 4.86 13.49
CA ARG A 54 15.95 4.09 14.54
C ARG A 54 15.25 4.24 15.90
N LYS A 55 13.94 4.20 15.86
CA LYS A 55 13.10 4.44 17.02
C LYS A 55 11.81 3.63 16.89
N PRO A 56 11.29 3.04 17.98
CA PRO A 56 10.01 2.34 17.96
C PRO A 56 8.88 3.20 17.41
N LEU A 57 7.86 2.57 16.80
CA LEU A 57 6.67 3.27 16.34
C LEU A 57 5.97 3.94 17.55
N PHE A 58 5.86 5.26 17.50
CA PHE A 58 5.23 6.03 18.57
C PHE A 58 3.75 5.66 18.70
N GLY A 59 3.31 5.36 19.91
CA GLY A 59 1.92 5.05 20.20
C GLY A 59 1.39 3.83 19.44
N TYR A 60 2.13 2.72 19.36
CA TYR A 60 1.76 1.52 18.62
C TYR A 60 0.30 1.05 18.85
N PRO A 61 -0.21 0.91 20.10
CA PRO A 61 -1.60 0.50 20.31
C PRO A 61 -2.59 1.47 19.66
N VAL A 62 -2.35 2.76 19.78
CA VAL A 62 -3.20 3.80 19.19
C VAL A 62 -3.14 3.75 17.65
N MET A 63 -1.98 3.44 17.07
CA MET A 63 -1.84 3.20 15.63
C MET A 63 -2.68 2.02 15.13
N VAL A 64 -2.73 0.93 15.90
CA VAL A 64 -3.55 -0.24 15.56
C VAL A 64 -5.03 0.09 15.68
N TYR A 65 -5.47 0.60 16.83
CA TYR A 65 -6.88 0.91 17.07
C TYR A 65 -7.41 1.98 16.12
N SER A 66 -6.62 3.01 15.80
CA SER A 66 -7.01 4.00 14.80
C SER A 66 -7.18 3.37 13.40
N GLY A 67 -6.36 2.38 13.02
CA GLY A 67 -6.53 1.64 11.77
C GLY A 67 -7.83 0.83 11.73
N ILE A 68 -8.14 0.11 12.81
CA ILE A 68 -9.39 -0.63 12.94
C ILE A 68 -10.59 0.31 12.88
N LEU A 69 -10.53 1.46 13.57
CA LEU A 69 -11.59 2.45 13.58
C LEU A 69 -11.82 3.06 12.20
N ILE A 70 -10.76 3.39 11.46
CA ILE A 70 -10.87 3.86 10.07
C ILE A 70 -11.55 2.81 9.19
N ALA A 71 -11.13 1.54 9.28
CA ALA A 71 -11.72 0.46 8.51
C ALA A 71 -13.22 0.29 8.81
N PHE A 72 -13.61 0.33 10.09
CA PHE A 72 -15.00 0.24 10.51
C PHE A 72 -15.85 1.43 10.03
N LEU A 73 -15.38 2.66 10.30
CA LEU A 73 -16.09 3.87 9.88
C LEU A 73 -16.23 3.96 8.35
N GLY A 74 -15.24 3.43 7.60
CA GLY A 74 -15.22 3.44 6.14
C GLY A 74 -16.45 2.81 5.49
N PHE A 75 -17.16 1.92 6.18
CA PHE A 75 -18.42 1.37 5.68
C PHE A 75 -19.65 2.27 5.92
N GLY A 76 -19.55 3.28 6.79
CA GLY A 76 -20.66 4.14 7.18
C GLY A 76 -20.67 5.53 6.51
N VAL A 77 -19.88 5.75 5.45
CA VAL A 77 -19.64 7.10 4.90
C VAL A 77 -19.83 7.22 3.39
N TRP A 78 -20.16 6.13 2.68
CA TRP A 78 -20.12 6.07 1.21
C TRP A 78 -20.89 7.17 0.48
N ALA A 79 -22.01 7.66 1.06
CA ALA A 79 -22.87 8.60 0.34
C ALA A 79 -22.37 10.05 0.37
N HIS A 80 -21.21 10.34 0.99
CA HIS A 80 -20.55 11.63 0.77
C HIS A 80 -20.10 11.82 -0.70
N HIS A 81 -20.01 10.77 -1.49
CA HIS A 81 -19.84 10.87 -2.94
C HIS A 81 -21.10 11.28 -3.69
N MET A 82 -22.21 11.50 -2.98
CA MET A 82 -23.53 11.66 -3.55
C MET A 82 -24.27 12.92 -3.04
N PHE A 83 -23.59 13.86 -2.40
CA PHE A 83 -24.23 15.07 -1.87
C PHE A 83 -24.97 15.91 -2.93
N ALA A 84 -24.51 15.86 -4.18
CA ALA A 84 -25.14 16.62 -5.29
C ALA A 84 -26.31 15.90 -5.96
N VAL A 85 -26.68 14.67 -5.54
CA VAL A 85 -27.77 13.91 -6.18
C VAL A 85 -29.16 14.16 -5.58
N GLY A 86 -29.24 14.92 -4.47
CA GLY A 86 -30.51 15.27 -3.84
C GLY A 86 -31.02 14.24 -2.84
N MET A 87 -30.17 13.68 -1.99
CA MET A 87 -30.58 12.73 -0.94
C MET A 87 -31.40 13.35 0.19
N GLY A 88 -31.34 14.68 0.31
CA GLY A 88 -32.03 15.45 1.33
C GLY A 88 -31.24 15.68 2.61
N PRO A 89 -31.66 16.66 3.44
CA PRO A 89 -30.85 17.22 4.52
C PRO A 89 -30.53 16.21 5.64
N VAL A 90 -31.36 15.22 5.87
CA VAL A 90 -31.14 14.20 6.91
C VAL A 90 -29.99 13.27 6.50
N ALA A 91 -30.02 12.74 5.27
CA ALA A 91 -28.95 11.89 4.76
C ALA A 91 -27.66 12.66 4.61
N ASP A 92 -27.69 13.87 4.05
CA ASP A 92 -26.53 14.72 3.88
C ASP A 92 -25.86 15.04 5.22
N SER A 93 -26.62 15.37 6.25
CA SER A 93 -26.11 15.62 7.60
C SER A 93 -25.49 14.36 8.23
N PHE A 94 -26.15 13.22 8.11
CA PHE A 94 -25.65 11.96 8.64
C PHE A 94 -24.28 11.59 8.00
N PHE A 95 -24.21 11.55 6.67
CA PHE A 95 -23.00 11.19 5.96
C PHE A 95 -21.88 12.24 6.09
N SER A 96 -22.23 13.52 6.27
CA SER A 96 -21.28 14.57 6.60
C SER A 96 -20.60 14.30 7.95
N ILE A 97 -21.37 14.10 9.01
CA ILE A 97 -20.85 13.86 10.36
C ILE A 97 -19.99 12.58 10.40
N THR A 98 -20.50 11.48 9.86
CA THR A 98 -19.75 10.22 9.86
C THR A 98 -18.43 10.32 9.07
N THR A 99 -18.44 11.07 7.97
CA THR A 99 -17.22 11.31 7.16
C THR A 99 -16.20 12.18 7.93
N MET A 100 -16.66 13.25 8.59
CA MET A 100 -15.77 14.09 9.39
C MET A 100 -15.13 13.31 10.55
N LEU A 101 -15.85 12.36 11.14
CA LEU A 101 -15.32 11.52 12.22
C LEU A 101 -14.07 10.72 11.82
N ILE A 102 -13.92 10.34 10.54
CA ILE A 102 -12.73 9.61 10.06
C ILE A 102 -11.46 10.48 10.11
N ALA A 103 -11.59 11.80 10.06
CA ALA A 103 -10.46 12.70 10.16
C ALA A 103 -9.72 12.55 11.50
N ILE A 104 -10.42 12.21 12.59
CA ILE A 104 -9.84 12.07 13.92
C ILE A 104 -8.82 10.92 13.98
N PRO A 105 -9.18 9.65 13.74
CA PRO A 105 -8.22 8.55 13.77
C PRO A 105 -7.15 8.68 12.69
N THR A 106 -7.44 9.32 11.57
CA THR A 106 -6.46 9.60 10.52
C THR A 106 -5.42 10.62 10.98
N GLY A 107 -5.85 11.72 11.58
CA GLY A 107 -4.97 12.72 12.18
C GLY A 107 -4.06 12.13 13.27
N VAL A 108 -4.60 11.24 14.10
CA VAL A 108 -3.81 10.51 15.11
C VAL A 108 -2.68 9.72 14.46
N LYS A 109 -2.91 9.06 13.31
CA LYS A 109 -1.84 8.36 12.59
C LYS A 109 -0.74 9.30 12.11
N ILE A 110 -1.13 10.43 11.50
CA ILE A 110 -0.17 11.45 11.04
C ILE A 110 0.71 11.93 12.20
N PHE A 111 0.10 12.32 13.34
CA PHE A 111 0.86 12.76 14.50
C PHE A 111 1.76 11.67 15.09
N ASN A 112 1.33 10.42 15.09
CA ASN A 112 2.15 9.31 15.58
C ASN A 112 3.35 9.02 14.66
N TRP A 113 3.20 9.16 13.34
CA TRP A 113 4.34 9.07 12.41
C TRP A 113 5.32 10.24 12.60
N LEU A 114 4.81 11.45 12.78
CA LEU A 114 5.66 12.59 13.13
C LEU A 114 6.37 12.37 14.48
N GLY A 115 5.65 11.88 15.51
CA GLY A 115 6.21 11.50 16.81
C GLY A 115 7.24 10.37 16.72
N THR A 116 7.11 9.44 15.76
CA THR A 116 8.11 8.41 15.49
C THR A 116 9.40 9.02 14.95
N MET A 117 9.30 9.98 14.02
CA MET A 117 10.46 10.68 13.46
C MET A 117 11.07 11.69 14.42
N TRP A 118 10.28 12.31 15.27
CA TRP A 118 10.72 13.33 16.21
C TRP A 118 11.78 12.80 17.19
N GLY A 119 12.94 13.44 17.19
CA GLY A 119 14.06 13.01 18.03
C GLY A 119 14.70 11.69 17.62
N GLY A 120 14.36 11.16 16.43
CA GLY A 120 14.97 9.96 15.85
C GLY A 120 16.26 10.28 15.09
N SER A 121 17.08 9.25 14.87
CA SER A 121 18.28 9.32 14.01
C SER A 121 17.91 8.99 12.56
N LEU A 122 17.43 10.01 11.83
CA LEU A 122 16.85 9.84 10.50
C LEU A 122 17.89 9.46 9.44
N ARG A 123 17.56 8.43 8.65
CA ARG A 123 18.29 8.02 7.45
C ARG A 123 17.44 8.21 6.22
N PHE A 124 17.81 9.15 5.35
CA PHE A 124 17.04 9.50 4.15
C PHE A 124 17.34 8.55 2.98
N THR A 125 17.11 7.25 3.16
CA THR A 125 17.07 6.29 2.05
C THR A 125 15.89 6.59 1.13
N THR A 126 15.88 6.00 -0.08
CA THR A 126 14.76 6.16 -1.01
C THR A 126 13.44 5.71 -0.39
N ALA A 127 13.41 4.58 0.33
CA ALA A 127 12.23 4.12 1.05
C ALA A 127 11.73 5.16 2.07
N MET A 128 12.64 5.73 2.88
CA MET A 128 12.29 6.74 3.88
C MET A 128 11.74 8.01 3.24
N LYS A 129 12.32 8.46 2.12
CA LYS A 129 11.84 9.65 1.40
C LYS A 129 10.40 9.47 0.93
N PHE A 130 10.06 8.32 0.33
CA PHE A 130 8.70 8.00 -0.09
C PHE A 130 7.74 7.87 1.10
N ALA A 131 8.18 7.32 2.23
CA ALA A 131 7.36 7.26 3.44
C ALA A 131 7.04 8.66 3.99
N ILE A 132 8.02 9.57 4.00
CA ILE A 132 7.81 10.98 4.40
C ILE A 132 6.88 11.68 3.39
N ALA A 133 7.05 11.42 2.09
CA ALA A 133 6.17 11.99 1.07
C ALA A 133 4.72 11.56 1.27
N LEU A 134 4.46 10.29 1.63
CA LEU A 134 3.11 9.87 2.01
C LEU A 134 2.56 10.74 3.14
N VAL A 135 3.30 10.90 4.24
CA VAL A 135 2.83 11.67 5.39
C VAL A 135 2.48 13.11 4.98
N ALA A 136 3.34 13.76 4.18
CA ALA A 136 3.13 15.14 3.76
C ALA A 136 1.98 15.29 2.75
N LEU A 137 2.01 14.52 1.66
CA LEU A 137 1.06 14.66 0.55
C LEU A 137 -0.34 14.15 0.92
N PHE A 138 -0.40 13.04 1.66
CA PHE A 138 -1.68 12.54 2.18
C PHE A 138 -2.32 13.53 3.16
N THR A 139 -1.52 14.27 3.95
CA THR A 139 -2.06 15.32 4.84
C THR A 139 -2.73 16.43 4.03
N ILE A 140 -2.11 16.89 2.93
CA ILE A 140 -2.72 17.88 2.03
C ILE A 140 -4.04 17.35 1.47
N GLY A 141 -4.05 16.11 0.96
CA GLY A 141 -5.26 15.45 0.47
C GLY A 141 -6.33 15.25 1.55
N GLY A 142 -5.91 14.95 2.80
CA GLY A 142 -6.82 14.81 3.94
C GLY A 142 -7.51 16.13 4.32
N ILE A 143 -6.79 17.25 4.25
CA ILE A 143 -7.37 18.58 4.48
C ILE A 143 -8.46 18.89 3.44
N SER A 144 -8.20 18.66 2.16
CA SER A 144 -9.23 18.81 1.12
C SER A 144 -10.37 17.81 1.28
N GLY A 145 -10.11 16.61 1.82
CA GLY A 145 -11.13 15.63 2.19
C GLY A 145 -12.11 16.12 3.26
N VAL A 146 -11.59 16.81 4.28
CA VAL A 146 -12.44 17.47 5.30
C VAL A 146 -13.30 18.56 4.67
N MET A 147 -12.79 19.31 3.69
CA MET A 147 -13.59 20.30 2.95
C MET A 147 -14.76 19.61 2.22
N HIS A 148 -14.50 18.50 1.53
CA HIS A 148 -15.52 17.72 0.81
C HIS A 148 -16.52 17.02 1.72
N SER A 149 -16.19 16.77 2.99
CA SER A 149 -17.12 16.18 3.95
C SER A 149 -18.27 17.11 4.32
N SER A 150 -18.16 18.41 3.99
CA SER A 150 -19.21 19.42 4.17
C SER A 150 -20.04 19.55 2.90
N PRO A 151 -21.34 19.19 2.90
CA PRO A 151 -22.19 19.27 1.71
C PRO A 151 -22.20 20.62 1.00
N PRO A 152 -22.29 21.78 1.69
CA PRO A 152 -22.22 23.08 1.02
C PRO A 152 -20.91 23.33 0.28
N SER A 153 -19.79 22.83 0.80
CA SER A 153 -18.49 22.92 0.14
C SER A 153 -18.42 21.95 -1.03
N ASP A 154 -18.85 20.70 -0.84
CA ASP A 154 -18.82 19.68 -1.89
C ASP A 154 -19.70 20.04 -3.08
N LEU A 155 -20.88 20.65 -2.88
CA LEU A 155 -21.74 21.12 -3.95
C LEU A 155 -21.03 22.07 -4.93
N GLN A 156 -20.04 22.83 -4.48
CA GLN A 156 -19.22 23.70 -5.34
C GLN A 156 -18.06 22.97 -5.99
N GLN A 157 -17.54 21.95 -5.38
CA GLN A 157 -16.29 21.29 -5.75
C GLN A 157 -16.51 19.96 -6.47
N THR A 158 -17.65 19.30 -6.20
CA THR A 158 -17.97 18.01 -6.82
C THR A 158 -18.01 18.11 -8.34
N ASP A 159 -17.58 17.04 -9.01
CA ASP A 159 -17.49 16.94 -10.47
C ASP A 159 -16.60 18.00 -11.16
N SER A 160 -15.81 18.77 -10.40
CA SER A 160 -14.78 19.68 -10.89
C SER A 160 -13.37 19.07 -10.80
N TYR A 161 -12.36 19.76 -11.34
CA TYR A 161 -10.96 19.38 -11.17
C TYR A 161 -10.46 19.50 -9.73
N PHE A 162 -11.17 20.17 -8.84
CA PHE A 162 -10.83 20.18 -7.41
C PHE A 162 -10.91 18.78 -6.78
N ILE A 163 -11.96 18.02 -7.12
CA ILE A 163 -12.08 16.64 -6.64
C ILE A 163 -10.98 15.75 -7.25
N VAL A 164 -10.56 16.03 -8.49
CA VAL A 164 -9.45 15.31 -9.15
C VAL A 164 -8.14 15.56 -8.39
N ALA A 165 -7.87 16.80 -8.01
CA ALA A 165 -6.73 17.16 -7.18
C ALA A 165 -6.79 16.41 -5.84
N HIS A 166 -7.92 16.47 -5.15
CA HIS A 166 -8.13 15.80 -3.86
C HIS A 166 -7.79 14.32 -3.92
N PHE A 167 -8.45 13.56 -4.79
CA PHE A 167 -8.25 12.11 -4.76
C PHE A 167 -6.86 11.69 -5.25
N HIS A 168 -6.17 12.48 -6.08
CA HIS A 168 -4.78 12.19 -6.40
C HIS A 168 -3.82 12.48 -5.24
N TYR A 169 -4.09 13.48 -4.40
CA TYR A 169 -3.29 13.68 -3.19
C TYR A 169 -3.47 12.54 -2.18
N VAL A 170 -4.66 11.95 -2.04
CA VAL A 170 -4.86 10.82 -1.14
C VAL A 170 -4.44 9.48 -1.75
N LEU A 171 -4.66 9.24 -3.05
CA LEU A 171 -4.32 7.97 -3.71
C LEU A 171 -2.88 7.95 -4.23
N PHE A 172 -2.49 8.93 -5.05
CA PHE A 172 -1.13 9.00 -5.56
C PHE A 172 -0.16 9.44 -4.46
N GLY A 173 -0.46 10.56 -3.78
CA GLY A 173 0.33 11.07 -2.66
C GLY A 173 0.31 10.17 -1.43
N GLY A 174 -0.75 9.40 -1.22
CA GLY A 174 -0.88 8.41 -0.16
C GLY A 174 -0.47 7.01 -0.62
N SER A 175 -1.39 6.28 -1.26
CA SER A 175 -1.23 4.85 -1.53
C SER A 175 -0.01 4.53 -2.38
N LEU A 176 0.23 5.26 -3.47
CA LEU A 176 1.35 4.98 -4.36
C LEU A 176 2.70 5.33 -3.72
N MET A 177 2.79 6.44 -2.96
CA MET A 177 4.02 6.76 -2.23
C MET A 177 4.34 5.69 -1.17
N GLY A 178 3.32 5.21 -0.44
CA GLY A 178 3.49 4.10 0.51
C GLY A 178 3.91 2.80 -0.17
N LEU A 179 3.34 2.49 -1.33
CA LEU A 179 3.75 1.34 -2.13
C LEU A 179 5.22 1.44 -2.56
N PHE A 180 5.67 2.59 -3.07
CA PHE A 180 7.07 2.78 -3.43
C PHE A 180 7.99 2.69 -2.20
N ALA A 181 7.59 3.25 -1.05
CA ALA A 181 8.34 3.06 0.18
C ALA A 181 8.52 1.58 0.52
N GLY A 182 7.45 0.79 0.44
CA GLY A 182 7.47 -0.66 0.66
C GLY A 182 8.31 -1.42 -0.37
N LEU A 183 8.17 -1.09 -1.66
CA LEU A 183 8.94 -1.73 -2.73
C LEU A 183 10.45 -1.53 -2.55
N TYR A 184 10.92 -0.32 -2.25
CA TYR A 184 12.32 -0.07 -1.97
C TYR A 184 12.80 -0.74 -0.67
N PHE A 185 11.94 -0.78 0.34
CA PHE A 185 12.25 -1.37 1.64
C PHE A 185 12.38 -2.90 1.56
N TYR A 186 11.43 -3.56 0.92
CA TYR A 186 11.39 -5.03 0.83
C TYR A 186 12.11 -5.60 -0.39
N PHE A 187 12.57 -4.78 -1.34
CA PHE A 187 13.34 -5.25 -2.50
C PHE A 187 14.52 -6.14 -2.12
N PRO A 188 15.35 -5.81 -1.10
CA PRO A 188 16.41 -6.69 -0.65
C PRO A 188 15.91 -8.05 -0.19
N LYS A 189 14.80 -8.09 0.53
CA LYS A 189 14.22 -9.33 1.02
C LYS A 189 13.68 -10.21 -0.12
N ILE A 190 13.08 -9.58 -1.14
CA ILE A 190 12.51 -10.29 -2.30
C ILE A 190 13.60 -10.83 -3.23
N THR A 191 14.68 -10.07 -3.44
CA THR A 191 15.67 -10.35 -4.50
C THR A 191 17.06 -10.74 -4.00
N GLY A 192 17.36 -10.52 -2.71
CA GLY A 192 18.70 -10.67 -2.14
C GLY A 192 19.67 -9.55 -2.54
N ARG A 193 19.20 -8.49 -3.19
CA ARG A 193 20.03 -7.41 -3.72
C ARG A 193 19.52 -6.04 -3.32
N LEU A 194 20.37 -5.02 -3.33
CA LEU A 194 20.02 -3.64 -3.05
C LEU A 194 19.71 -2.88 -4.34
N MET A 195 18.68 -2.04 -4.30
CA MET A 195 18.43 -1.05 -5.36
C MET A 195 19.45 0.10 -5.28
N ASN A 196 19.73 0.73 -6.43
CA ASN A 196 20.60 1.88 -6.49
C ASN A 196 19.91 3.13 -5.92
N GLU A 197 20.45 3.66 -4.83
CA GLU A 197 19.89 4.83 -4.12
C GLU A 197 19.97 6.15 -4.92
N LYS A 198 20.94 6.31 -5.83
CA LYS A 198 21.00 7.50 -6.69
C LYS A 198 19.85 7.50 -7.71
N LEU A 199 19.62 6.36 -8.37
CA LEU A 199 18.48 6.20 -9.29
C LEU A 199 17.16 6.29 -8.52
N GLY A 200 17.08 5.73 -7.31
CA GLY A 200 15.95 5.87 -6.42
C GLY A 200 15.66 7.33 -6.04
N SER A 201 16.71 8.12 -5.80
CA SER A 201 16.56 9.55 -5.52
C SER A 201 16.05 10.34 -6.73
N TRP A 202 16.50 10.02 -7.95
CA TRP A 202 15.95 10.61 -9.17
C TRP A 202 14.47 10.25 -9.34
N HIS A 203 14.12 8.97 -9.19
CA HIS A 203 12.71 8.55 -9.18
C HIS A 203 11.89 9.34 -8.18
N PHE A 204 12.36 9.44 -6.94
CA PHE A 204 11.66 10.16 -5.87
C PHE A 204 11.40 11.62 -6.22
N TRP A 205 12.45 12.38 -6.54
CA TRP A 205 12.32 13.81 -6.77
C TRP A 205 11.48 14.14 -8.00
N LEU A 206 11.69 13.43 -9.11
CA LEU A 206 10.90 13.60 -10.31
C LEU A 206 9.43 13.28 -10.07
N THR A 207 9.13 12.21 -9.33
CA THR A 207 7.76 11.80 -9.02
C THR A 207 7.08 12.79 -8.07
N VAL A 208 7.73 13.22 -7.00
CA VAL A 208 7.12 14.15 -6.02
C VAL A 208 6.94 15.53 -6.60
N ILE A 209 7.93 16.06 -7.30
CA ILE A 209 7.81 17.36 -7.98
C ILE A 209 6.75 17.29 -9.07
N GLY A 210 6.80 16.24 -9.91
CA GLY A 210 5.83 16.02 -10.97
C GLY A 210 4.41 15.89 -10.44
N MET A 211 4.21 15.15 -9.36
CA MET A 211 2.92 15.00 -8.69
C MET A 211 2.35 16.36 -8.24
N ASN A 212 3.15 17.18 -7.56
CA ASN A 212 2.69 18.50 -7.14
C ASN A 212 2.42 19.44 -8.32
N LEU A 213 3.28 19.44 -9.34
CA LEU A 213 3.05 20.25 -10.57
C LEU A 213 1.82 19.79 -11.34
N THR A 214 1.48 18.49 -11.30
CA THR A 214 0.30 17.96 -11.97
C THR A 214 -0.97 18.28 -11.21
N PHE A 215 -1.03 17.91 -9.93
CA PHE A 215 -2.30 17.86 -9.21
C PHE A 215 -2.56 19.09 -8.33
N PHE A 216 -1.56 19.84 -7.91
CA PHE A 216 -1.79 21.04 -7.11
C PHE A 216 -2.53 22.14 -7.90
N PRO A 217 -2.15 22.44 -9.17
CA PRO A 217 -2.87 23.41 -10.00
C PRO A 217 -4.33 23.02 -10.27
N MET A 218 -4.65 21.72 -10.20
CA MET A 218 -6.03 21.26 -10.43
C MET A 218 -7.00 21.72 -9.34
N HIS A 219 -6.52 22.11 -8.14
CA HIS A 219 -7.37 22.77 -7.15
C HIS A 219 -7.89 24.12 -7.68
N PHE A 220 -7.01 24.90 -8.28
CA PHE A 220 -7.38 26.19 -8.86
C PHE A 220 -8.27 26.02 -10.09
N LEU A 221 -7.92 25.07 -10.99
CA LEU A 221 -8.78 24.74 -12.14
C LEU A 221 -10.21 24.40 -11.71
N GLY A 222 -10.36 23.64 -10.62
CA GLY A 222 -11.67 23.27 -10.09
C GLY A 222 -12.42 24.47 -9.47
N LEU A 223 -11.71 25.36 -8.76
CA LEU A 223 -12.30 26.60 -8.22
C LEU A 223 -12.70 27.57 -9.32
N ASP A 224 -11.96 27.56 -10.43
CA ASP A 224 -12.27 28.35 -11.63
C ASP A 224 -13.36 27.70 -12.51
N GLY A 225 -14.01 26.64 -12.01
CA GLY A 225 -15.16 26.01 -12.64
C GLY A 225 -14.85 24.96 -13.72
N MET A 226 -13.60 24.53 -13.89
CA MET A 226 -13.27 23.48 -14.86
C MET A 226 -13.87 22.13 -14.43
N PRO A 227 -14.83 21.57 -15.22
CA PRO A 227 -15.43 20.28 -14.91
C PRO A 227 -14.47 19.13 -15.22
N ARG A 228 -14.53 18.05 -14.45
CA ARG A 228 -13.80 16.81 -14.75
C ARG A 228 -14.43 16.06 -15.92
N ARG A 229 -13.68 15.13 -16.54
CA ARG A 229 -14.16 14.22 -17.60
C ARG A 229 -14.46 14.91 -18.95
N ILE A 230 -13.93 16.09 -19.16
CA ILE A 230 -13.99 16.74 -20.48
C ILE A 230 -12.76 16.37 -21.31
N SER A 231 -12.94 16.25 -22.63
CA SER A 231 -11.85 15.93 -23.55
C SER A 231 -11.19 17.18 -24.15
N SER A 232 -11.90 18.29 -24.17
CA SER A 232 -11.46 19.58 -24.70
C SER A 232 -12.24 20.72 -24.05
N TYR A 233 -11.74 21.92 -24.14
CA TYR A 233 -12.39 23.14 -23.69
C TYR A 233 -12.06 24.30 -24.65
N ASP A 234 -12.91 25.34 -24.66
CA ASP A 234 -12.71 26.51 -25.51
C ASP A 234 -11.55 27.39 -24.99
N ALA A 235 -10.82 28.03 -25.92
CA ALA A 235 -9.76 28.93 -25.55
C ALA A 235 -10.33 30.18 -24.83
N GLY A 236 -9.51 30.74 -23.92
CA GLY A 236 -9.88 31.96 -23.18
C GLY A 236 -10.67 31.70 -21.91
N GLN A 237 -10.76 30.43 -21.41
CA GLN A 237 -11.36 30.11 -20.11
C GLN A 237 -10.44 30.44 -18.91
N GLY A 238 -9.17 30.80 -19.18
CA GLY A 238 -8.19 31.05 -18.12
C GLY A 238 -7.55 29.76 -17.55
N TRP A 239 -7.86 28.59 -18.11
CA TRP A 239 -7.38 27.30 -17.61
C TRP A 239 -6.06 26.82 -18.23
N GLU A 240 -5.59 27.51 -19.29
CA GLU A 240 -4.49 27.06 -20.16
C GLU A 240 -3.18 26.92 -19.38
N SER A 241 -2.80 27.93 -18.58
CA SER A 241 -1.54 27.93 -17.85
C SER A 241 -1.44 26.80 -16.84
N ASN A 242 -2.51 26.57 -16.07
CA ASN A 242 -2.57 25.49 -15.09
C ASN A 242 -2.60 24.11 -15.74
N ASN A 243 -3.26 23.94 -16.89
CA ASN A 243 -3.25 22.70 -17.66
C ASN A 243 -1.88 22.42 -18.29
N HIS A 244 -1.18 23.44 -18.79
CA HIS A 244 0.21 23.28 -19.26
C HIS A 244 1.13 22.84 -18.12
N LEU A 245 1.04 23.49 -16.94
CA LEU A 245 1.82 23.12 -15.77
C LEU A 245 1.55 21.68 -15.34
N ALA A 246 0.28 21.27 -15.32
CA ALA A 246 -0.11 19.90 -15.03
C ALA A 246 0.47 18.90 -16.04
N SER A 247 0.51 19.24 -17.32
CA SER A 247 1.09 18.42 -18.39
C SER A 247 2.61 18.25 -18.22
N TYR A 248 3.34 19.32 -17.87
CA TYR A 248 4.78 19.22 -17.56
C TYR A 248 5.03 18.36 -16.32
N GLY A 249 4.19 18.51 -15.29
CA GLY A 249 4.25 17.64 -14.12
C GLY A 249 4.06 16.16 -14.47
N ALA A 250 3.08 15.85 -15.31
CA ALA A 250 2.82 14.49 -15.78
C ALA A 250 4.04 13.92 -16.55
N ALA A 251 4.71 14.71 -17.38
CA ALA A 251 5.94 14.29 -18.05
C ALA A 251 7.06 13.94 -17.05
N LEU A 252 7.22 14.72 -15.96
CA LEU A 252 8.17 14.40 -14.91
C LEU A 252 7.85 13.08 -14.19
N ILE A 253 6.57 12.78 -13.94
CA ILE A 253 6.14 11.51 -13.35
C ILE A 253 6.52 10.35 -14.26
N VAL A 254 6.29 10.47 -15.58
CA VAL A 254 6.67 9.45 -16.57
C VAL A 254 8.17 9.22 -16.54
N ILE A 255 8.99 10.28 -16.58
CA ILE A 255 10.45 10.17 -16.51
C ILE A 255 10.88 9.51 -15.19
N GLY A 256 10.30 9.92 -14.06
CA GLY A 256 10.54 9.29 -12.75
C GLY A 256 10.24 7.79 -12.76
N THR A 257 9.12 7.40 -13.36
CA THR A 257 8.73 5.98 -13.50
C THR A 257 9.74 5.19 -14.36
N VAL A 258 10.29 5.78 -15.42
CA VAL A 258 11.35 5.15 -16.22
C VAL A 258 12.59 4.89 -15.36
N PHE A 259 13.01 5.85 -14.50
CA PHE A 259 14.12 5.62 -13.56
C PHE A 259 13.84 4.47 -12.59
N PHE A 260 12.60 4.34 -12.09
CA PHE A 260 12.19 3.24 -11.22
C PHE A 260 12.28 1.88 -11.93
N VAL A 261 11.68 1.77 -13.11
CA VAL A 261 11.65 0.53 -13.89
C VAL A 261 13.06 0.09 -14.25
N TYR A 262 13.88 1.03 -14.73
CA TYR A 262 15.30 0.75 -15.02
C TYR A 262 16.05 0.29 -13.76
N ASN A 263 15.89 1.01 -12.63
CA ASN A 263 16.56 0.67 -11.38
C ASN A 263 16.13 -0.73 -10.88
N TRP A 264 14.86 -1.06 -11.00
CA TRP A 264 14.31 -2.36 -10.60
C TRP A 264 15.01 -3.50 -11.34
N PHE A 265 14.97 -3.49 -12.66
CA PHE A 265 15.55 -4.58 -13.47
C PHE A 265 17.10 -4.60 -13.45
N ALA A 266 17.73 -3.43 -13.44
CA ALA A 266 19.19 -3.36 -13.32
C ALA A 266 19.68 -3.89 -11.97
N SER A 267 18.95 -3.59 -10.89
CA SER A 267 19.34 -4.01 -9.54
C SER A 267 19.10 -5.50 -9.30
N ILE A 268 18.09 -6.13 -9.90
CA ILE A 268 17.92 -7.59 -9.88
C ILE A 268 19.17 -8.28 -10.45
N LYS A 269 19.77 -7.72 -11.50
CA LYS A 269 20.91 -8.34 -12.18
C LYS A 269 22.25 -7.92 -11.59
N ARG A 270 22.43 -6.66 -11.22
CA ARG A 270 23.72 -6.03 -10.89
C ARG A 270 23.74 -5.33 -9.53
N GLY A 271 22.67 -5.36 -8.75
CA GLY A 271 22.62 -4.77 -7.43
C GLY A 271 23.62 -5.42 -6.47
N ALA A 272 24.12 -4.66 -5.51
CA ALA A 272 24.95 -5.20 -4.45
C ALA A 272 24.18 -6.24 -3.63
N THR A 273 24.86 -7.28 -3.14
CA THR A 273 24.24 -8.27 -2.25
C THR A 273 23.79 -7.60 -0.96
N ALA A 274 22.55 -7.88 -0.58
CA ALA A 274 21.92 -7.18 0.53
C ALA A 274 22.24 -7.76 1.92
N GLY A 275 22.56 -9.04 2.01
CA GLY A 275 22.61 -9.76 3.28
C GLY A 275 21.20 -9.96 3.86
N ASN A 276 21.13 -10.42 5.12
CA ASN A 276 19.86 -10.74 5.76
C ASN A 276 19.11 -9.47 6.21
N ASP A 277 19.84 -8.50 6.75
CA ASP A 277 19.28 -7.28 7.35
C ASP A 277 20.09 -6.03 6.94
N PRO A 278 19.84 -5.48 5.74
CA PRO A 278 20.58 -4.32 5.25
C PRO A 278 20.18 -3.01 5.94
N TRP A 279 19.02 -3.00 6.61
CA TRP A 279 18.45 -1.80 7.18
C TRP A 279 18.65 -1.66 8.69
N GLY A 280 18.95 -2.75 9.40
CA GLY A 280 18.90 -2.82 10.85
C GLY A 280 17.45 -2.91 11.34
N GLY A 281 16.65 -3.75 10.69
CA GLY A 281 15.23 -3.91 10.97
C GLY A 281 14.95 -4.50 12.35
N ALA A 282 13.73 -4.31 12.83
CA ALA A 282 13.30 -4.71 14.16
C ALA A 282 12.58 -6.06 14.19
N THR A 283 11.99 -6.46 13.06
CA THR A 283 11.03 -7.55 12.91
C THR A 283 11.66 -8.81 12.33
N LEU A 284 11.00 -9.96 12.51
CA LEU A 284 11.57 -11.29 12.29
C LEU A 284 11.95 -11.59 10.84
N GLU A 285 11.33 -10.97 9.85
CA GLU A 285 11.69 -11.13 8.45
C GLU A 285 13.15 -10.75 8.17
N TRP A 286 13.72 -9.86 8.98
CA TRP A 286 15.12 -9.47 8.87
C TRP A 286 16.09 -10.41 9.59
N ALA A 287 15.58 -11.42 10.33
CA ALA A 287 16.38 -12.46 10.97
C ALA A 287 16.74 -13.61 10.02
N ILE A 288 16.05 -13.73 8.89
CA ILE A 288 16.21 -14.83 7.93
C ILE A 288 16.91 -14.37 6.66
N PRO A 289 17.41 -15.30 5.82
CA PRO A 289 18.07 -14.99 4.56
C PRO A 289 17.27 -14.13 3.59
N SER A 290 17.95 -13.51 2.65
CA SER A 290 17.36 -12.73 1.57
C SER A 290 17.81 -13.28 0.21
N PRO A 291 16.93 -13.89 -0.59
CA PRO A 291 15.51 -14.21 -0.34
C PRO A 291 15.29 -15.16 0.83
N PRO A 292 14.10 -15.16 1.45
CA PRO A 292 13.77 -16.11 2.52
C PRO A 292 13.65 -17.52 1.94
N PRO A 293 13.99 -18.58 2.72
CA PRO A 293 13.68 -19.94 2.32
C PRO A 293 12.16 -20.17 2.36
N ASP A 294 11.67 -21.13 1.60
CA ASP A 294 10.23 -21.41 1.45
C ASP A 294 9.53 -21.66 2.81
N TYR A 295 10.22 -22.26 3.76
CA TYR A 295 9.72 -22.54 5.09
C TYR A 295 9.88 -21.37 6.10
N ASN A 296 10.48 -20.25 5.71
CA ASN A 296 10.84 -19.09 6.52
C ASN A 296 11.79 -19.37 7.69
N PHE A 297 11.37 -20.18 8.68
CA PHE A 297 12.14 -20.50 9.88
C PHE A 297 12.30 -22.01 10.05
N ALA A 298 13.54 -22.50 10.07
CA ALA A 298 13.85 -23.89 10.39
C ALA A 298 13.51 -24.24 11.87
N THR A 299 13.66 -23.26 12.75
CA THR A 299 13.26 -23.33 14.14
C THR A 299 12.42 -22.12 14.47
N ILE A 300 11.23 -22.33 15.02
CA ILE A 300 10.31 -21.23 15.36
C ILE A 300 10.96 -20.36 16.44
N PRO A 301 11.18 -19.06 16.18
CA PRO A 301 11.82 -18.19 17.16
C PRO A 301 10.86 -17.86 18.31
N GLN A 302 11.40 -17.84 19.54
CA GLN A 302 10.67 -17.25 20.66
C GLN A 302 10.66 -15.73 20.54
N VAL A 303 9.47 -15.14 20.65
CA VAL A 303 9.24 -13.70 20.55
C VAL A 303 8.72 -13.19 21.89
N THR A 304 9.47 -12.27 22.49
CA THR A 304 9.16 -11.70 23.80
C THR A 304 8.72 -10.23 23.69
N SER A 305 8.89 -9.61 22.53
CA SER A 305 8.53 -8.21 22.30
C SER A 305 8.07 -7.96 20.86
N ARG A 306 7.62 -6.74 20.58
CA ARG A 306 7.25 -6.27 19.24
C ARG A 306 8.46 -6.03 18.33
N TYR A 307 9.64 -5.86 18.90
CA TYR A 307 10.88 -5.52 18.21
C TYR A 307 11.99 -6.54 18.51
N PRO A 308 11.78 -7.83 18.20
CA PRO A 308 12.62 -8.92 18.68
C PRO A 308 14.08 -8.81 18.27
N LEU A 309 14.40 -8.23 17.11
CA LEU A 309 15.77 -8.06 16.68
C LEU A 309 16.47 -6.88 17.36
N TRP A 310 15.74 -5.81 17.64
CA TRP A 310 16.31 -4.69 18.39
C TRP A 310 16.56 -5.05 19.82
N ASP A 311 15.68 -5.84 20.46
CA ASP A 311 15.89 -6.34 21.82
C ASP A 311 17.16 -7.19 21.92
N ARG A 312 17.42 -8.02 20.92
CA ARG A 312 18.66 -8.82 20.88
C ARG A 312 19.92 -7.98 20.67
N LYS A 313 19.83 -6.93 19.83
CA LYS A 313 20.97 -6.07 19.47
C LYS A 313 21.24 -4.96 20.51
N SER A 314 20.18 -4.46 21.12
CA SER A 314 20.24 -3.32 22.05
C SER A 314 19.05 -3.34 23.02
N PRO A 315 19.14 -4.12 24.10
CA PRO A 315 18.06 -4.27 25.08
C PRO A 315 17.55 -2.97 25.70
N GLN A 316 18.31 -1.89 25.56
CA GLN A 316 17.98 -0.56 26.10
C GLN A 316 17.07 0.28 25.19
N MET A 317 16.87 -0.10 23.91
CA MET A 317 16.05 0.66 22.96
C MET A 317 14.54 0.45 23.13
N THR A 318 14.12 -0.60 23.81
CA THR A 318 12.71 -0.98 23.97
C THR A 318 12.22 -0.66 25.37
N SER A 319 11.95 0.61 25.63
CA SER A 319 11.42 1.09 26.93
C SER A 319 9.96 0.67 27.23
N GLU A 320 9.34 -0.14 26.37
CA GLU A 320 7.93 -0.56 26.52
C GLU A 320 7.75 -1.88 27.32
N VAL A 321 8.83 -2.56 27.72
CA VAL A 321 8.72 -3.75 28.59
C VAL A 321 8.52 -3.27 30.04
N PRO A 322 7.44 -3.66 30.73
CA PRO A 322 7.25 -3.34 32.14
C PRO A 322 8.46 -3.77 32.97
N HIS A 323 8.85 -2.96 33.96
CA HIS A 323 10.05 -3.18 34.77
C HIS A 323 10.12 -4.60 35.39
N GLY A 324 8.97 -5.20 35.75
CA GLY A 324 8.89 -6.56 36.30
C GLY A 324 9.29 -7.65 35.29
N ALA A 325 8.89 -7.54 34.04
CA ALA A 325 9.24 -8.55 33.02
C ALA A 325 10.76 -8.53 32.66
N ARG A 326 11.44 -7.40 32.91
CA ARG A 326 12.91 -7.30 32.74
C ARG A 326 13.69 -8.02 33.82
N GLU A 327 13.16 -8.06 35.05
CA GLU A 327 13.82 -8.77 36.16
C GLU A 327 13.64 -10.26 36.03
N GLU A 328 12.46 -10.74 35.62
CA GLU A 328 12.22 -12.15 35.29
C GLU A 328 13.13 -12.63 34.15
N GLN A 329 13.25 -11.85 33.09
CA GLN A 329 14.10 -12.18 31.93
C GLN A 329 15.60 -12.19 32.29
N LYS A 330 16.05 -11.32 33.21
CA LYS A 330 17.41 -11.37 33.76
C LYS A 330 17.64 -12.58 34.65
N MET A 331 16.58 -13.02 35.36
CA MET A 331 16.65 -14.19 36.23
C MET A 331 16.67 -15.48 35.40
N ASP A 332 15.85 -15.58 34.35
CA ASP A 332 15.84 -16.73 33.42
C ASP A 332 17.17 -16.88 32.68
N VAL A 333 17.79 -15.79 32.23
CA VAL A 333 19.13 -15.82 31.61
C VAL A 333 20.21 -16.25 32.61
N LYS A 334 20.08 -15.86 33.89
CA LYS A 334 20.99 -16.31 34.94
C LYS A 334 20.82 -17.79 35.31
N ILE A 335 19.57 -18.28 35.29
CA ILE A 335 19.25 -19.68 35.56
C ILE A 335 19.69 -20.56 34.38
N ALA A 336 19.39 -20.16 33.14
CA ALA A 336 19.83 -20.86 31.94
C ALA A 336 21.37 -20.90 31.82
N GLY A 337 22.06 -19.85 32.23
CA GLY A 337 23.52 -19.81 32.22
C GLY A 337 24.19 -20.68 33.33
N LYS A 338 23.42 -21.19 34.28
CA LYS A 338 23.91 -22.06 35.35
C LYS A 338 23.74 -23.56 35.10
N GLU A 339 22.79 -23.94 34.23
CA GLU A 339 22.46 -25.34 33.95
C GLU A 339 23.00 -25.89 32.63
N THR A 340 23.48 -25.07 31.73
CA THR A 340 24.13 -25.53 30.49
C THR A 340 25.63 -25.27 30.54
N GLY A 341 26.38 -26.27 30.98
CA GLY A 341 27.79 -26.35 30.63
C GLY A 341 27.93 -26.24 29.10
N THR A 342 28.55 -25.17 28.68
CA THR A 342 29.19 -24.96 27.36
C THR A 342 28.73 -25.84 26.21
N ALA A 343 27.56 -25.55 25.63
CA ALA A 343 27.41 -25.73 24.20
C ALA A 343 28.03 -24.48 23.55
N PRO A 344 29.09 -24.60 22.70
CA PRO A 344 29.59 -23.46 21.96
C PRO A 344 28.46 -22.91 21.13
N ALA A 345 28.27 -21.59 21.17
CA ALA A 345 27.45 -20.89 20.17
C ALA A 345 27.90 -21.42 18.81
N PRO A 346 26.97 -21.80 17.91
CA PRO A 346 27.39 -22.21 16.58
C PRO A 346 28.19 -21.06 15.98
N ALA A 347 29.48 -21.36 15.77
CA ALA A 347 30.41 -20.41 15.18
C ALA A 347 29.81 -19.84 13.91
N ASP A 348 29.87 -18.51 13.76
CA ASP A 348 29.50 -17.74 12.58
C ASP A 348 30.34 -18.09 11.33
N THR A 349 30.68 -19.34 11.17
CA THR A 349 31.50 -19.84 10.09
C THR A 349 30.60 -20.53 9.06
N LYS A 350 30.43 -19.84 7.91
CA LYS A 350 29.87 -20.34 6.64
C LYS A 350 28.41 -20.00 6.26
N LEU A 351 27.79 -19.00 6.86
CA LEU A 351 26.46 -18.54 6.42
C LEU A 351 26.48 -17.60 5.17
N ASN A 352 27.66 -17.32 4.60
CA ASN A 352 27.79 -16.38 3.46
C ASN A 352 27.84 -17.03 2.08
N ALA A 353 27.58 -18.34 1.95
CA ALA A 353 27.39 -18.95 0.64
C ALA A 353 25.91 -18.85 0.24
N PRO A 354 25.58 -18.39 -0.99
CA PRO A 354 24.19 -18.18 -1.42
C PRO A 354 23.31 -19.45 -1.47
N ASN A 355 23.85 -20.63 -1.18
CA ASN A 355 23.17 -21.93 -1.27
C ASN A 355 23.35 -22.82 -0.03
N ALA A 356 23.66 -22.30 1.14
CA ALA A 356 24.01 -23.10 2.32
C ALA A 356 22.84 -23.42 3.26
N HIS A 357 21.60 -23.14 2.87
CA HIS A 357 20.43 -23.42 3.73
C HIS A 357 19.89 -24.81 3.40
N PRO A 358 19.56 -25.63 4.43
CA PRO A 358 18.93 -26.92 4.20
C PRO A 358 17.59 -26.71 3.50
N SER A 359 17.24 -27.60 2.57
CA SER A 359 15.91 -27.55 1.91
C SER A 359 14.79 -27.90 2.89
N ALA A 360 13.57 -27.45 2.59
CA ALA A 360 12.38 -27.81 3.38
C ALA A 360 12.29 -29.31 3.61
N LYS A 361 12.56 -30.11 2.56
CA LYS A 361 12.58 -31.57 2.62
C LYS A 361 13.62 -32.11 3.61
N GLN A 362 14.83 -31.51 3.67
CA GLN A 362 15.87 -31.92 4.63
C GLN A 362 15.50 -31.60 6.07
N LEU A 363 14.61 -30.62 6.28
CA LEU A 363 14.07 -30.22 7.58
C LEU A 363 12.77 -30.95 7.94
N GLY A 364 12.25 -31.83 7.07
CA GLY A 364 10.97 -32.52 7.27
C GLY A 364 9.76 -31.58 7.20
N ILE A 365 9.90 -30.42 6.54
CA ILE A 365 8.83 -29.44 6.38
C ILE A 365 8.09 -29.72 5.07
N ASN A 366 6.81 -30.03 5.18
CA ASN A 366 5.94 -30.25 4.02
C ASN A 366 5.58 -28.91 3.39
N MET A 367 5.97 -28.71 2.13
CA MET A 367 5.72 -27.50 1.36
C MET A 367 4.80 -27.79 0.19
N PRO A 368 3.83 -26.93 -0.12
CA PRO A 368 3.02 -27.07 -1.32
C PRO A 368 3.89 -26.95 -2.57
N THR A 369 3.55 -27.72 -3.62
CA THR A 369 4.28 -27.69 -4.89
C THR A 369 4.10 -26.31 -5.57
N PRO A 370 5.22 -25.64 -5.97
CA PRO A 370 5.13 -24.40 -6.74
C PRO A 370 4.30 -24.60 -8.01
N THR A 371 3.37 -23.69 -8.27
CA THR A 371 2.50 -23.76 -9.45
C THR A 371 2.27 -22.37 -10.06
N ILE A 372 2.23 -22.32 -11.40
CA ILE A 372 1.88 -21.10 -12.15
C ILE A 372 0.37 -20.96 -12.38
N ARG A 373 -0.43 -21.92 -11.95
CA ARG A 373 -1.89 -21.97 -12.21
C ARG A 373 -2.65 -20.73 -11.73
N PRO A 374 -2.37 -20.14 -10.54
CA PRO A 374 -3.00 -18.89 -10.14
C PRO A 374 -2.73 -17.72 -11.11
N LEU A 375 -1.50 -17.63 -11.62
CA LEU A 375 -1.12 -16.63 -12.60
C LEU A 375 -1.88 -16.83 -13.92
N LEU A 376 -1.99 -18.06 -14.39
CA LEU A 376 -2.76 -18.38 -15.58
C LEU A 376 -4.24 -18.08 -15.40
N ALA A 377 -4.82 -18.40 -14.25
CA ALA A 377 -6.21 -18.06 -13.94
C ALA A 377 -6.43 -16.53 -13.97
N ALA A 378 -5.55 -15.75 -13.37
CA ALA A 378 -5.61 -14.29 -13.40
C ALA A 378 -5.49 -13.73 -14.82
N LEU A 379 -4.56 -14.27 -15.63
CA LEU A 379 -4.38 -13.88 -17.03
C LEU A 379 -5.64 -14.16 -17.87
N PHE A 380 -6.20 -15.38 -17.77
CA PHE A 380 -7.38 -15.73 -18.54
C PHE A 380 -8.61 -14.92 -18.10
N LEU A 381 -8.77 -14.63 -16.81
CA LEU A 381 -9.79 -13.72 -16.33
C LEU A 381 -9.63 -12.33 -16.94
N GLY A 382 -8.41 -11.81 -17.01
CA GLY A 382 -8.11 -10.55 -17.71
C GLY A 382 -8.50 -10.58 -19.18
N CYS A 383 -8.22 -11.68 -19.88
CA CYS A 383 -8.62 -11.88 -21.28
C CYS A 383 -10.15 -11.94 -21.46
N VAL A 384 -10.91 -12.47 -20.50
CA VAL A 384 -12.39 -12.41 -20.52
C VAL A 384 -12.86 -10.96 -20.54
N PHE A 385 -12.31 -10.11 -19.64
CA PHE A 385 -12.68 -8.69 -19.62
C PHE A 385 -12.25 -7.94 -20.88
N ILE A 386 -11.06 -8.24 -21.43
CA ILE A 386 -10.61 -7.68 -22.71
C ILE A 386 -11.56 -8.11 -23.84
N GLY A 387 -11.98 -9.37 -23.88
CA GLY A 387 -12.94 -9.87 -24.86
C GLY A 387 -14.31 -9.19 -24.77
N LEU A 388 -14.79 -8.91 -23.54
CA LEU A 388 -16.00 -8.13 -23.30
C LEU A 388 -15.88 -6.67 -23.80
N ILE A 389 -14.69 -6.10 -23.74
CA ILE A 389 -14.44 -4.74 -24.19
C ILE A 389 -14.32 -4.67 -25.73
N ALA A 390 -13.70 -5.65 -26.34
CA ALA A 390 -13.30 -5.61 -27.76
C ALA A 390 -14.41 -5.96 -28.77
N HIS A 391 -15.62 -6.29 -28.35
CA HIS A 391 -16.89 -6.50 -29.11
C HIS A 391 -16.90 -7.37 -30.36
N LYS A 392 -15.76 -7.56 -31.03
CA LYS A 392 -15.72 -8.24 -32.33
C LYS A 392 -15.42 -9.74 -32.26
N ASN A 393 -15.06 -10.26 -31.08
CA ASN A 393 -14.65 -11.65 -30.92
C ASN A 393 -15.16 -12.28 -29.63
N LEU A 394 -16.47 -12.49 -29.53
CA LEU A 394 -17.07 -13.28 -28.43
C LEU A 394 -16.43 -14.67 -28.27
N ALA A 395 -15.91 -15.26 -29.37
CA ALA A 395 -15.18 -16.52 -29.31
C ALA A 395 -13.93 -16.41 -28.39
N ILE A 396 -13.18 -15.34 -28.45
CA ILE A 396 -12.00 -15.13 -27.56
C ILE A 396 -12.44 -15.08 -26.10
N MET A 397 -13.54 -14.37 -25.82
CA MET A 397 -14.10 -14.30 -24.47
C MET A 397 -14.51 -15.66 -23.93
N PHE A 398 -15.24 -16.46 -24.71
CA PHE A 398 -15.68 -17.81 -24.29
C PHE A 398 -14.52 -18.76 -24.10
N VAL A 399 -13.52 -18.72 -25.00
CA VAL A 399 -12.30 -19.54 -24.86
C VAL A 399 -11.52 -19.12 -23.61
N ALA A 400 -11.34 -17.83 -23.37
CA ALA A 400 -10.67 -17.32 -22.18
C ALA A 400 -11.44 -17.70 -20.89
N ALA A 401 -12.77 -17.64 -20.88
CA ALA A 401 -13.58 -18.07 -19.76
C ALA A 401 -13.44 -19.56 -19.46
N ALA A 402 -13.43 -20.40 -20.49
CA ALA A 402 -13.19 -21.84 -20.33
C ALA A 402 -11.79 -22.12 -19.78
N LEU A 403 -10.75 -21.47 -20.29
CA LEU A 403 -9.38 -21.59 -19.79
C LEU A 403 -9.23 -21.06 -18.36
N PHE A 404 -9.92 -20.00 -17.99
CA PHE A 404 -9.98 -19.49 -16.62
C PHE A 404 -10.56 -20.55 -15.68
N ILE A 405 -11.72 -21.13 -16.02
CA ILE A 405 -12.36 -22.18 -15.23
C ILE A 405 -11.43 -23.38 -15.07
N VAL A 406 -10.84 -23.88 -16.16
CA VAL A 406 -9.90 -25.00 -16.12
C VAL A 406 -8.69 -24.69 -15.25
N SER A 407 -8.09 -23.51 -15.39
CA SER A 407 -6.93 -23.10 -14.59
C SER A 407 -7.29 -22.99 -13.11
N LEU A 408 -8.45 -22.41 -12.78
CA LEU A 408 -8.94 -22.25 -11.41
C LEU A 408 -9.19 -23.61 -10.77
N TYR A 409 -9.95 -24.51 -11.43
CA TYR A 409 -10.22 -25.85 -10.90
C TYR A 409 -8.95 -26.68 -10.77
N SER A 410 -8.05 -26.63 -11.76
CA SER A 410 -6.79 -27.36 -11.68
C SER A 410 -5.90 -26.87 -10.53
N TRP A 411 -5.99 -25.58 -10.17
CA TRP A 411 -5.30 -25.02 -8.99
C TRP A 411 -5.95 -25.49 -7.69
N LEU A 412 -7.28 -25.38 -7.57
CA LEU A 412 -8.03 -25.80 -6.37
C LEU A 412 -7.88 -27.28 -6.08
N LEU A 413 -7.72 -28.13 -7.11
CA LEU A 413 -7.55 -29.57 -6.98
C LEU A 413 -6.08 -30.01 -6.88
N THR A 414 -5.11 -29.07 -6.80
CA THR A 414 -3.71 -29.42 -6.61
C THR A 414 -3.51 -29.97 -5.18
N PRO A 415 -2.97 -31.18 -5.01
CA PRO A 415 -2.67 -31.72 -3.69
C PRO A 415 -1.72 -30.81 -2.92
N LEU A 416 -1.93 -30.65 -1.63
CA LEU A 416 -1.04 -29.89 -0.75
C LEU A 416 0.31 -30.60 -0.53
N GLU A 417 0.34 -31.91 -0.75
CA GLU A 417 1.55 -32.73 -0.65
C GLU A 417 1.69 -33.61 -1.91
N PRO A 418 2.92 -33.77 -2.46
CA PRO A 418 3.13 -34.78 -3.45
C PRO A 418 3.00 -36.16 -2.76
N GLU A 419 2.10 -37.01 -3.26
CA GLU A 419 2.05 -38.41 -2.88
C GLU A 419 3.43 -39.03 -3.16
N HIS A 420 4.10 -39.47 -2.14
CA HIS A 420 5.32 -40.27 -2.25
C HIS A 420 4.95 -41.67 -2.64
N HIS A 421 5.04 -42.00 -3.93
CA HIS A 421 5.20 -43.37 -4.42
C HIS A 421 6.67 -43.70 -4.52
#